data_773c1003387bc488dc297e863e082ce0
#
_entry.id   773c1003387bc488dc297e863e082ce0
#
_cell.length_a   1.000
_cell.length_b   1.000
_cell.length_c   1.000
_cell.angle_alpha   90.00
_cell.angle_beta   90.00
_cell.angle_gamma   90.00
#
_symmetry.space_group_name_H-M   'P 1'
#
loop_
_entity.id
_entity.type
_entity.pdbx_description
1 polymer ?
#
loop_
_entity_poly.entity_id
_entity_poly.type
_entity_poly.pdbx_seq_one_letter_code
_entity_poly.pdbx_strand_id
1 'polypeptide(L)' 'MRPEKKAVELTEEEKAILSLLKVNSPIELAQLKEQAALSNKKWDVSLKGLTKKGLAKVEKNDEGLFVSLN' A
#
# COMPACT_ATOMS: atom_id res chain seq x y z
N MET A 1 -18.33 19.57 -12.99
CA MET A 1 -17.99 19.18 -12.77
C MET A 1 -17.30 18.41 -12.49
N ARG A 2 -17.12 18.32 -12.08
CA ARG A 2 -16.41 17.79 -11.89
C ARG A 2 -16.14 16.75 -11.41
N PRO A 3 -15.94 16.45 -11.37
CA PRO A 3 -15.70 15.57 -10.96
C PRO A 3 -15.30 14.83 -10.17
N GLU A 4 -15.19 14.79 -9.92
CA GLU A 4 -14.85 14.31 -9.47
C GLU A 4 -14.55 13.39 -9.02
N LYS A 5 -14.42 13.16 -8.82
CA LYS A 5 -14.20 12.47 -8.56
C LYS A 5 -13.71 11.77 -7.98
N LYS A 6 -13.57 11.52 -7.74
CA LYS A 6 -13.21 11.05 -7.21
C LYS A 6 -12.73 10.39 -6.49
N ALA A 7 -13.20 10.36 -6.82
CA ALA A 7 -12.27 10.14 -6.34
C ALA A 7 -11.59 9.53 -5.12
N VAL A 8 -10.48 8.91 -5.33
CA VAL A 8 -9.75 8.25 -4.27
C VAL A 8 -8.73 9.23 -3.68
N GLU A 9 -8.88 9.56 -2.42
CA GLU A 9 -7.93 10.42 -1.73
C GLU A 9 -6.89 9.58 -1.03
N LEU A 10 -5.62 9.89 -1.28
CA LEU A 10 -4.51 9.15 -0.69
C LEU A 10 -3.75 10.06 0.26
N THR A 11 -3.39 9.51 1.43
CA THR A 11 -2.50 10.21 2.33
C THR A 11 -1.08 10.12 1.77
N GLU A 12 -0.18 10.92 2.32
CA GLU A 12 1.20 10.86 1.86
C GLU A 12 1.82 9.50 2.12
N GLU A 13 1.46 8.88 3.23
CA GLU A 13 1.92 7.54 3.54
C GLU A 13 1.44 6.53 2.52
N GLU A 14 0.18 6.64 2.14
CA GLU A 14 -0.36 5.73 1.12
C GLU A 14 0.33 5.94 -0.23
N LYS A 15 0.59 7.18 -0.59
CA LYS A 15 1.28 7.47 -1.83
C LYS A 15 2.69 6.91 -1.82
N ALA A 16 3.37 7.02 -0.68
CA ALA A 16 4.72 6.49 -0.58
C ALA A 16 4.73 4.98 -0.78
N ILE A 17 3.79 4.29 -0.15
CA ILE A 17 3.69 2.84 -0.30
C ILE A 17 3.38 2.48 -1.76
N LEU A 18 2.46 3.19 -2.39
CA LEU A 18 2.15 2.91 -3.79
C LEU A 18 3.34 3.13 -4.70
N SER A 19 4.12 4.18 -4.45
CA SER A 19 5.32 4.43 -5.24
C SER A 19 6.30 3.27 -5.12
N LEU A 20 6.48 2.76 -3.91
CA LEU A 20 7.35 1.62 -3.70
C LEU A 20 6.83 0.38 -4.43
N LEU A 21 5.52 0.18 -4.39
CA LEU A 21 4.93 -0.95 -5.08
C LEU A 21 5.08 -0.86 -6.59
N LYS A 22 5.01 0.33 -7.14
CA LYS A 22 5.18 0.51 -8.57
C LYS A 22 6.56 0.07 -9.02
N VAL A 23 7.54 0.21 -8.16
CA VAL A 23 8.92 -0.15 -8.48
C VAL A 23 9.22 -1.60 -8.12
N ASN A 24 8.67 -2.10 -7.03
CA ASN A 24 9.07 -3.37 -6.44
C ASN A 24 7.93 -4.36 -6.23
N SER A 25 6.85 -4.25 -6.95
CA SER A 25 5.73 -5.17 -6.76
C SER A 25 5.96 -6.47 -7.51
N PRO A 26 5.69 -7.64 -6.92
CA PRO A 26 5.31 -7.82 -5.52
C PRO A 26 6.53 -7.71 -4.60
N ILE A 27 6.30 -7.27 -3.38
CA ILE A 27 7.36 -7.11 -2.41
C ILE A 27 6.92 -7.69 -1.08
N GLU A 28 7.84 -8.26 -0.33
CA GLU A 28 7.53 -8.80 0.99
C GLU A 28 7.02 -7.70 1.90
N LEU A 29 5.99 -8.02 2.66
CA LEU A 29 5.33 -7.01 3.51
C LEU A 29 6.32 -6.36 4.48
N ALA A 30 7.18 -7.17 5.09
CA ALA A 30 8.16 -6.63 6.04
C ALA A 30 9.14 -5.68 5.37
N GLN A 31 9.57 -6.01 4.16
CA GLN A 31 10.48 -5.15 3.42
C GLN A 31 9.81 -3.85 3.00
N LEU A 32 8.57 -3.94 2.56
CA LEU A 32 7.83 -2.75 2.18
C LEU A 32 7.66 -1.82 3.37
N LYS A 33 7.32 -2.39 4.52
CA LYS A 33 7.18 -1.60 5.73
C LYS A 33 8.48 -0.90 6.09
N GLU A 34 9.59 -1.61 5.97
CA GLU A 34 10.89 -1.04 6.28
C GLU A 34 11.25 0.08 5.32
N GLN A 35 11.01 -0.13 4.05
CA GLN A 35 11.30 0.90 3.04
C GLN A 35 10.41 2.12 3.19
N ALA A 36 9.16 1.92 3.58
CA ALA A 36 8.24 3.03 3.78
C ALA A 36 8.63 3.86 5.02
N ALA A 37 9.37 3.25 5.95
CA ALA A 37 9.87 3.95 7.15
C ALA A 37 8.75 4.59 7.96
N LEU A 38 7.63 3.91 8.07
CA LEU A 38 6.48 4.39 8.83
C LEU A 38 6.40 3.68 10.17
N SER A 39 5.83 4.36 11.17
CA SER A 39 5.56 3.71 12.44
C SER A 39 4.55 2.58 12.23
N ASN A 40 4.52 1.64 13.18
CA ASN A 40 3.61 0.50 13.06
C ASN A 40 2.16 0.95 12.87
N LYS A 41 1.76 1.95 13.61
CA LYS A 41 0.39 2.43 13.54
C LYS A 41 0.08 3.05 12.18
N LYS A 42 0.97 3.92 11.71
CA LYS A 42 0.76 4.56 10.40
C LYS A 42 0.82 3.55 9.28
N TRP A 43 1.74 2.62 9.37
CA TRP A 43 1.85 1.55 8.38
C TRP A 43 0.55 0.76 8.29
N ASP A 44 0.05 0.34 9.44
CA ASP A 44 -1.17 -0.48 9.47
C ASP A 44 -2.36 0.25 8.87
N VAL A 45 -2.55 1.51 9.27
CA VAL A 45 -3.66 2.31 8.76
C VAL A 45 -3.51 2.53 7.26
N SER A 46 -2.30 2.84 6.81
CA SER A 46 -2.07 3.12 5.39
C SER A 46 -2.29 1.88 4.54
N LEU A 47 -1.77 0.75 4.98
CA LEU A 47 -1.93 -0.48 4.21
C LEU A 47 -3.40 -0.88 4.15
N LYS A 48 -4.10 -0.80 5.27
CA LYS A 48 -5.53 -1.11 5.27
C LYS A 48 -6.30 -0.17 4.36
N GLY A 49 -5.93 1.10 4.35
CA GLY A 49 -6.57 2.06 3.46
C GLY A 49 -6.37 1.70 2.00
N LEU A 50 -5.16 1.32 1.64
CA LEU A 50 -4.87 0.94 0.26
C LEU A 50 -5.62 -0.31 -0.17
N THR A 51 -5.68 -1.31 0.70
CA THR A 51 -6.41 -2.53 0.37
C THR A 51 -7.90 -2.27 0.29
N LYS A 52 -8.42 -1.45 1.18
CA LYS A 52 -9.83 -1.10 1.17
C LYS A 52 -10.22 -0.34 -0.09
N LYS A 53 -9.34 0.50 -0.59
CA LYS A 53 -9.59 1.26 -1.81
C LYS A 53 -9.37 0.43 -3.07
N GLY A 54 -8.84 -0.78 -2.91
CA GLY A 54 -8.60 -1.64 -4.06
C GLY A 54 -7.35 -1.26 -4.85
N LEU A 55 -6.44 -0.52 -4.24
CA LEU A 55 -5.22 -0.08 -4.91
C LEU A 55 -4.04 -1.02 -4.67
N ALA A 56 -4.12 -1.80 -3.61
CA ALA A 56 -3.07 -2.76 -3.29
C ALA A 56 -3.72 -4.00 -2.70
N LYS A 57 -3.00 -5.10 -2.73
CA LYS A 57 -3.48 -6.33 -2.13
C LYS A 57 -2.36 -7.03 -1.40
N VAL A 58 -2.73 -7.78 -0.38
CA VAL A 58 -1.79 -8.57 0.40
C VAL A 58 -2.08 -10.03 0.12
N GLU A 59 -1.04 -10.76 -0.25
CA GLU A 59 -1.17 -12.18 -0.52
C GLU A 59 -0.26 -12.97 0.41
N LYS A 60 -0.75 -14.10 0.84
CA LYS A 60 0.02 -14.98 1.70
C LYS A 60 0.44 -16.22 0.90
N ASN A 61 1.70 -16.59 1.04
CA ASN A 61 2.19 -17.82 0.42
C ASN A 61 3.16 -18.50 1.38
N ASP A 62 3.84 -19.52 0.91
CA ASP A 62 4.74 -20.31 1.76
C ASP A 62 5.90 -19.49 2.29
N GLU A 63 6.23 -18.40 1.64
CA GLU A 63 7.35 -17.56 2.04
C GLU A 63 6.95 -16.41 2.95
N GLY A 64 5.65 -16.19 3.13
CA GLY A 64 5.16 -15.13 3.98
C GLY A 64 4.13 -14.27 3.31
N LEU A 65 4.05 -13.03 3.75
CA LEU A 65 3.09 -12.08 3.21
C LEU A 65 3.76 -11.18 2.17
N PHE A 66 3.08 -11.01 1.05
CA PHE A 66 3.55 -10.15 -0.02
C PHE A 66 2.50 -9.13 -0.38
N VAL A 67 2.95 -7.94 -0.72
CA VAL A 67 2.06 -6.86 -1.11
C VAL A 67 2.32 -6.53 -2.58
N SER A 68 1.26 -6.33 -3.33
CA SER A 68 1.40 -5.97 -4.73
C SER A 68 0.33 -4.97 -5.12
N LEU A 69 0.52 -4.37 -6.27
CA LEU A 69 -0.50 -3.51 -6.84
C LEU A 69 -1.68 -4.34 -7.30
N ASN A 70 -2.84 -3.78 -7.12
CA ASN A 70 -4.06 -4.48 -7.49
C ASN A 70 -4.44 -4.17 -8.94
#